data_3a423e79effc51a5af5d9710f4d1c38f
#
_entry.id   3a423e79effc51a5af5d9710f4d1c38f
#
_cell.length_a   1.000
_cell.length_b   1.000
_cell.length_c   1.000
_cell.angle_alpha   90.00
_cell.angle_beta   90.00
_cell.angle_gamma   90.00
#
_symmetry.space_group_name_H-M   'P 1'
#
loop_
_entity.id
_entity.type
_entity.pdbx_description
1 polymer ?
#
loop_
_entity_poly.entity_id
_entity_poly.type
_entity_poly.pdbx_seq_one_letter_code
_entity_poly.pdbx_strand_id
1 'polypeptide(L)'
;MTTYININGDVRDAASITVPTDRTFRGAWQFSGAVVEIDMAKARDIHRSNLRAERAPKLDKLDTQWFRAAETGDTDAQKAVAIEKQRLRDVTADSRIVSAKTPEELKALTLDVLLG
;
A
#
# COMPACT_ATOMS: atom_id res chain seq x y z
N MET A 1 -35.49 4.93 0.82
CA MET A 1 -34.56 4.96 1.96
C MET A 1 -33.36 5.82 1.57
N THR A 2 -32.99 6.80 2.39
CA THR A 2 -31.86 7.69 2.12
C THR A 2 -30.57 7.03 2.58
N THR A 3 -29.56 7.00 1.71
CA THR A 3 -28.21 6.52 2.04
C THR A 3 -27.32 7.74 2.29
N TYR A 4 -26.54 7.70 3.36
CA TYR A 4 -25.62 8.77 3.73
C TYR A 4 -24.17 8.32 3.59
N ILE A 5 -23.31 9.28 3.26
CA ILE A 5 -21.85 9.10 3.22
C ILE A 5 -21.26 9.93 4.34
N ASN A 6 -20.48 9.26 5.20
CA ASN A 6 -19.72 9.90 6.29
C ASN A 6 -18.24 9.87 5.95
N ILE A 7 -17.64 11.06 5.84
CA ILE A 7 -16.20 11.23 5.64
C ILE A 7 -15.69 12.18 6.73
N ASN A 8 -14.86 11.65 7.63
CA ASN A 8 -14.26 12.41 8.73
C ASN A 8 -15.30 13.15 9.61
N GLY A 9 -16.48 12.56 9.79
CA GLY A 9 -17.56 13.15 10.56
C GLY A 9 -18.52 14.05 9.77
N ASP A 10 -18.18 14.40 8.52
CA ASP A 10 -19.07 15.13 7.60
C ASP A 10 -19.99 14.13 6.90
N VAL A 11 -21.29 14.20 7.21
CA VAL A 11 -22.30 13.27 6.70
C VAL A 11 -23.14 13.97 5.65
N ARG A 12 -23.23 13.39 4.45
CA ARG A 12 -24.00 13.93 3.34
C ARG A 12 -24.87 12.86 2.69
N ASP A 13 -25.97 13.29 2.07
CA ASP A 13 -26.83 12.39 1.30
C ASP A 13 -26.06 11.86 0.08
N ALA A 14 -26.00 10.54 -0.05
CA ALA A 14 -25.30 9.87 -1.14
C ALA A 14 -25.84 10.25 -2.51
N ALA A 15 -27.12 10.56 -2.63
CA ALA A 15 -27.74 10.98 -3.89
C ALA A 15 -27.22 12.34 -4.38
N SER A 16 -26.72 13.20 -3.48
CA SER A 16 -26.19 14.53 -3.80
C SER A 16 -24.69 14.56 -4.06
N ILE A 17 -24.02 13.40 -3.96
CA ILE A 17 -22.56 13.30 -3.95
C ILE A 17 -22.10 12.36 -5.07
N THR A 18 -21.08 12.78 -5.82
CA THR A 18 -20.36 11.90 -6.74
C THR A 18 -19.17 11.28 -6.00
N VAL A 19 -19.10 9.95 -5.96
CA VAL A 19 -18.05 9.20 -5.26
C VAL A 19 -17.23 8.38 -6.23
N PRO A 20 -15.94 8.10 -5.88
CA PRO A 20 -15.15 7.14 -6.63
C PRO A 20 -15.79 5.75 -6.61
N THR A 21 -15.76 5.05 -7.74
CA THR A 21 -16.25 3.66 -7.82
C THR A 21 -15.29 2.68 -7.16
N ASP A 22 -14.00 3.00 -7.14
CA ASP A 22 -12.96 2.21 -6.50
C ASP A 22 -12.81 2.67 -5.04
N ARG A 23 -12.99 1.74 -4.11
CA ARG A 23 -12.92 2.01 -2.67
C ARG A 23 -11.56 1.70 -2.04
N THR A 24 -10.55 1.38 -2.84
CA THR A 24 -9.21 1.02 -2.35
C THR A 24 -8.65 2.06 -1.38
N PHE A 25 -8.84 3.34 -1.68
CA PHE A 25 -8.37 4.45 -0.84
C PHE A 25 -9.51 5.16 -0.12
N ARG A 26 -10.53 4.39 0.33
CA ARG A 26 -11.69 4.96 1.04
C ARG A 26 -11.29 5.84 2.22
N GLY A 27 -10.24 5.47 2.95
CA GLY A 27 -9.73 6.25 4.08
C GLY A 27 -9.10 7.59 3.70
N ALA A 28 -8.80 7.81 2.42
CA ALA A 28 -8.26 9.07 1.89
C ALA A 28 -9.32 9.96 1.23
N TRP A 29 -10.59 9.57 1.25
CA TRP A 29 -11.67 10.35 0.64
C TRP A 29 -11.88 11.66 1.40
N GLN A 30 -12.15 12.72 0.64
CA GLN A 30 -12.50 14.04 1.17
C GLN A 30 -13.56 14.67 0.27
N PHE A 31 -14.40 15.54 0.86
CA PHE A 31 -15.37 16.28 0.08
C PHE A 31 -14.74 17.48 -0.61
N SER A 32 -15.10 17.66 -1.89
CA SER A 32 -14.80 18.86 -2.67
C SER A 32 -16.09 19.27 -3.38
N GLY A 33 -16.87 20.17 -2.75
CA GLY A 33 -18.22 20.47 -3.20
C GLY A 33 -19.12 19.22 -3.14
N ALA A 34 -19.74 18.87 -4.26
CA ALA A 34 -20.59 17.68 -4.41
C ALA A 34 -19.82 16.44 -4.90
N VAL A 35 -18.49 16.51 -4.97
CA VAL A 35 -17.62 15.43 -5.44
C VAL A 35 -16.76 14.94 -4.29
N VAL A 36 -16.56 13.62 -4.20
CA VAL A 36 -15.58 13.03 -3.30
C VAL A 36 -14.26 12.92 -4.07
N GLU A 37 -13.22 13.54 -3.55
CA GLU A 37 -11.86 13.45 -4.07
C GLU A 37 -11.00 12.57 -3.15
N ILE A 38 -9.82 12.21 -3.63
CA ILE A 38 -8.87 11.43 -2.86
C ILE A 38 -7.70 12.33 -2.45
N ASP A 39 -7.45 12.43 -1.13
CA ASP A 39 -6.25 13.05 -0.60
C ASP A 39 -5.06 12.14 -0.90
N MET A 40 -4.20 12.56 -1.83
CA MET A 40 -3.07 11.73 -2.28
C MET A 40 -2.05 11.47 -1.18
N ALA A 41 -1.84 12.38 -0.25
CA ALA A 41 -0.93 12.14 0.88
C ALA A 41 -1.43 10.99 1.76
N LYS A 42 -2.71 10.98 2.09
CA LYS A 42 -3.35 9.90 2.84
C LYS A 42 -3.41 8.60 2.03
N ALA A 43 -3.66 8.70 0.72
CA ALA A 43 -3.67 7.53 -0.16
C ALA A 43 -2.31 6.84 -0.22
N ARG A 44 -1.22 7.61 -0.27
CA ARG A 44 0.14 7.07 -0.24
C ARG A 44 0.42 6.33 1.07
N ASP A 45 -0.02 6.87 2.20
CA ASP A 45 0.14 6.20 3.50
C ASP A 45 -0.65 4.89 3.57
N ILE A 46 -1.88 4.88 3.05
CA ILE A 46 -2.70 3.67 2.94
C ILE A 46 -2.00 2.65 2.04
N HIS A 47 -1.47 3.07 0.90
CA HIS A 47 -0.77 2.20 -0.03
C HIS A 47 0.47 1.56 0.61
N ARG A 48 1.27 2.35 1.33
CA ARG A 48 2.42 1.84 2.09
C ARG A 48 2.00 0.82 3.13
N SER A 49 0.90 1.08 3.85
CA SER A 49 0.35 0.15 4.83
C SER A 49 -0.07 -1.17 4.18
N ASN A 50 -0.71 -1.10 3.01
CA ASN A 50 -1.10 -2.29 2.25
C ASN A 50 0.13 -3.08 1.79
N LEU A 51 1.19 -2.40 1.35
CA LEU A 51 2.45 -3.03 0.96
C LEU A 51 3.12 -3.73 2.15
N ARG A 52 3.09 -3.12 3.34
CA ARG A 52 3.62 -3.75 4.55
C ARG A 52 2.88 -5.03 4.89
N ALA A 53 1.55 -5.03 4.76
CA ALA A 53 0.73 -6.22 4.98
C ALA A 53 1.04 -7.32 3.97
N GLU A 54 1.21 -6.97 2.70
CA GLU A 54 1.53 -7.93 1.64
C GLU A 54 2.92 -8.53 1.78
N ARG A 55 3.91 -7.73 2.21
CA ARG A 55 5.30 -8.21 2.35
C ARG A 55 5.53 -9.04 3.61
N ALA A 56 4.71 -8.90 4.64
CA ALA A 56 4.92 -9.56 5.93
C ALA A 56 5.09 -11.08 5.81
N PRO A 57 4.20 -11.84 5.13
CA PRO A 57 4.38 -13.27 4.98
C PRO A 57 5.61 -13.64 4.15
N LYS A 58 6.02 -12.79 3.20
CA LYS A 58 7.23 -13.00 2.41
C LYS A 58 8.50 -12.82 3.26
N LEU A 59 8.50 -11.83 4.15
CA LEU A 59 9.60 -11.62 5.10
C LEU A 59 9.72 -12.79 6.08
N ASP A 60 8.60 -13.28 6.60
CA ASP A 60 8.59 -14.45 7.51
C ASP A 60 9.19 -15.68 6.85
N LYS A 61 8.86 -15.91 5.57
CA LYS A 61 9.40 -17.01 4.79
C LYS A 61 10.90 -16.88 4.57
N LEU A 62 11.38 -15.68 4.30
CA LEU A 62 12.80 -15.38 4.15
C LEU A 62 13.55 -15.53 5.46
N ASP A 63 12.97 -15.17 6.59
CA ASP A 63 13.55 -15.39 7.92
C ASP A 63 13.80 -16.88 8.15
N THR A 64 12.85 -17.74 7.81
CA THR A 64 13.01 -19.19 7.91
C THR A 64 14.16 -19.70 7.01
N GLN A 65 14.26 -19.20 5.79
CA GLN A 65 15.34 -19.56 4.86
C GLN A 65 16.70 -19.11 5.40
N TRP A 66 16.77 -17.93 6.01
CA TRP A 66 18.00 -17.42 6.59
C TRP A 66 18.50 -18.31 7.73
N PHE A 67 17.59 -18.71 8.65
CA PHE A 67 17.93 -19.61 9.75
C PHE A 67 18.38 -20.97 9.26
N ARG A 68 17.76 -21.53 8.23
CA ARG A 68 18.17 -22.80 7.62
C ARG A 68 19.58 -22.71 7.03
N ALA A 69 19.86 -21.60 6.33
CA ALA A 69 21.21 -21.37 5.79
C ALA A 69 22.25 -21.23 6.92
N ALA A 70 21.90 -20.57 8.02
CA ALA A 70 22.77 -20.45 9.19
C ALA A 70 23.09 -21.81 9.81
N GLU A 71 22.10 -22.69 9.93
CA GLU A 71 22.26 -24.04 10.50
C GLU A 71 23.24 -24.90 9.67
N THR A 72 23.26 -24.71 8.35
CA THR A 72 24.14 -25.45 7.45
C THR A 72 25.48 -24.73 7.20
N GLY A 73 25.67 -23.55 7.77
CA GLY A 73 26.87 -22.74 7.54
C GLY A 73 27.00 -22.14 6.14
N ASP A 74 25.87 -22.04 5.40
CA ASP A 74 25.84 -21.49 4.05
C ASP A 74 25.77 -19.96 4.13
N THR A 75 26.93 -19.31 4.17
CA THR A 75 27.04 -17.86 4.27
C THR A 75 26.61 -17.13 3.01
N ASP A 76 26.77 -17.74 1.84
CA ASP A 76 26.34 -17.14 0.56
C ASP A 76 24.80 -17.11 0.48
N ALA A 77 24.13 -18.18 0.90
CA ALA A 77 22.68 -18.23 0.99
C ALA A 77 22.14 -17.22 2.00
N GLN A 78 22.80 -17.05 3.16
CA GLN A 78 22.42 -16.03 4.14
C GLN A 78 22.49 -14.63 3.56
N LYS A 79 23.56 -14.30 2.82
CA LYS A 79 23.72 -12.99 2.16
C LYS A 79 22.65 -12.76 1.11
N ALA A 80 22.35 -13.77 0.29
CA ALA A 80 21.30 -13.68 -0.75
C ALA A 80 19.93 -13.40 -0.12
N VAL A 81 19.59 -14.09 0.96
CA VAL A 81 18.32 -13.88 1.69
C VAL A 81 18.29 -12.47 2.31
N ALA A 82 19.38 -12.00 2.88
CA ALA A 82 19.48 -10.66 3.47
C ALA A 82 19.23 -9.56 2.42
N ILE A 83 19.73 -9.73 1.20
CA ILE A 83 19.47 -8.80 0.09
C ILE A 83 18.00 -8.78 -0.28
N GLU A 84 17.36 -9.94 -0.41
CA GLU A 84 15.92 -10.04 -0.71
C GLU A 84 15.06 -9.41 0.39
N LYS A 85 15.40 -9.63 1.65
CA LYS A 85 14.71 -8.98 2.78
C LYS A 85 14.83 -7.46 2.71
N GLN A 86 15.99 -6.93 2.37
CA GLN A 86 16.20 -5.49 2.25
C GLN A 86 15.39 -4.91 1.10
N ARG A 87 15.34 -5.59 -0.05
CA ARG A 87 14.49 -5.17 -1.17
C ARG A 87 13.02 -5.06 -0.77
N LEU A 88 12.49 -6.03 -0.03
CA LEU A 88 11.13 -6.00 0.48
C LEU A 88 10.88 -4.85 1.46
N ARG A 89 11.86 -4.53 2.31
CA ARG A 89 11.75 -3.40 3.23
C ARG A 89 11.74 -2.06 2.50
N ASP A 90 12.51 -1.95 1.44
CA ASP A 90 12.70 -0.71 0.69
C ASP A 90 11.50 -0.34 -0.19
N VAL A 91 10.55 -1.26 -0.46
CA VAL A 91 9.42 -0.97 -1.35
C VAL A 91 8.56 0.20 -0.86
N THR A 92 8.43 0.40 0.45
CA THR A 92 7.64 1.51 1.01
C THR A 92 8.35 2.86 0.90
N ALA A 93 9.64 2.85 0.63
CA ALA A 93 10.46 4.04 0.40
C ALA A 93 10.68 4.33 -1.10
N ASP A 94 10.08 3.54 -1.99
CA ASP A 94 10.26 3.70 -3.43
C ASP A 94 9.74 5.07 -3.90
N SER A 95 10.56 5.79 -4.66
CA SER A 95 10.24 7.13 -5.13
C SER A 95 9.02 7.18 -6.03
N ARG A 96 8.67 6.08 -6.69
CA ARG A 96 7.48 6.01 -7.54
C ARG A 96 6.19 6.23 -6.76
N ILE A 97 6.14 5.87 -5.48
CA ILE A 97 4.99 6.10 -4.60
C ILE A 97 4.76 7.61 -4.42
N VAL A 98 5.83 8.37 -4.17
CA VAL A 98 5.75 9.83 -4.03
C VAL A 98 5.42 10.51 -5.35
N SER A 99 5.92 9.96 -6.47
CA SER A 99 5.73 10.51 -7.80
C SER A 99 4.34 10.23 -8.39
N ALA A 100 3.61 9.25 -7.86
CA ALA A 100 2.25 8.95 -8.32
C ALA A 100 1.32 10.15 -8.06
N LYS A 101 0.66 10.62 -9.11
CA LYS A 101 -0.19 11.81 -9.06
C LYS A 101 -1.67 11.48 -8.99
N THR A 102 -2.05 10.27 -9.34
CA THR A 102 -3.43 9.81 -9.33
C THR A 102 -3.56 8.52 -8.52
N PRO A 103 -4.78 8.23 -7.97
CA PRO A 103 -5.01 6.97 -7.28
C PRO A 103 -4.75 5.75 -8.15
N GLU A 104 -5.05 5.85 -9.44
CA GLU A 104 -4.82 4.78 -10.42
C GLU A 104 -3.34 4.49 -10.60
N GLU A 105 -2.51 5.52 -10.72
CA GLU A 105 -1.04 5.37 -10.79
C GLU A 105 -0.50 4.73 -9.53
N LEU A 106 -0.98 5.15 -8.37
CA LEU A 106 -0.56 4.62 -7.08
C LEU A 106 -0.96 3.15 -6.93
N LYS A 107 -2.19 2.83 -7.27
CA LYS A 107 -2.71 1.44 -7.20
C LYS A 107 -1.95 0.50 -8.12
N ALA A 108 -1.45 0.99 -9.25
CA ALA A 108 -0.65 0.19 -10.19
C ALA A 108 0.73 -0.19 -9.63
N LEU A 109 1.21 0.47 -8.58
CA LEU A 109 2.47 0.16 -7.90
C LEU A 109 2.26 -0.99 -6.91
N THR A 110 2.03 -2.18 -7.45
CA THR A 110 1.92 -3.40 -6.65
C THR A 110 3.29 -3.83 -6.11
N LEU A 111 3.28 -4.75 -5.15
CA LEU A 111 4.53 -5.29 -4.61
C LEU A 111 5.41 -5.88 -5.72
N ASP A 112 4.82 -6.64 -6.64
CA ASP A 112 5.54 -7.26 -7.76
C ASP A 112 6.15 -6.20 -8.70
N VAL A 113 5.43 -5.14 -9.00
CA VAL A 113 5.92 -4.02 -9.83
C VAL A 113 7.09 -3.32 -9.15
N LEU A 114 7.01 -3.06 -7.85
CA LEU A 114 8.05 -2.36 -7.09
C LEU A 114 9.31 -3.21 -6.92
N LEU A 115 9.16 -4.52 -6.84
CA LEU A 115 10.29 -5.45 -6.77
C LEU A 115 10.98 -5.67 -8.12
N GLY A 116 10.29 -5.32 -9.19
CA GLY A 116 10.84 -5.38 -10.55
C GLY A 116 10.80 -6.73 -11.15
#